data_bc329bffdec250b5d0cd65f255938813
#
_entry.id   bc329bffdec250b5d0cd65f255938813
#
_cell.length_a   1.000
_cell.length_b   1.000
_cell.length_c   1.000
_cell.angle_alpha   90.00
_cell.angle_beta   90.00
_cell.angle_gamma   90.00
#
_symmetry.space_group_name_H-M   'P 1'
#
loop_
_entity.id
_entity.type
_entity.pdbx_description
1 polymer ?
#
loop_
_entity_poly.entity_id
_entity_poly.type
_entity_poly.pdbx_seq_one_letter_code
_entity_poly.pdbx_strand_id
1 'polypeptide(L)'
;KKVLFVFGTRPEAIKCCPVALEMKKRDGFDVKVCVTGQHREMLRQVLDAFSIRPDYDLAVMKKSQTLFELTSNMLGQICAVLEKEKPEIVLVHGDTTTAFAAGLASFYMEIPVGHIEAGLRTYNLYSPFPEEFNRQAIGLVAACHFAPTETARENLLKEGKDASSIWVTGNTSIDALRTTVRDDYRHALLDWAGNRRLVVLTAHRRENCGEPMRQMMRAIRRSAKEFSDVAVVFPAHPNPVVQ
;
A
#
# COMPACT_ATOMS: atom_id res chain seq x y z
N LYS A 1 -14.53 -10.34 -17.32
CA LYS A 1 -13.85 -11.07 -16.21
C LYS A 1 -14.04 -10.30 -14.93
N LYS A 2 -14.49 -10.97 -13.87
CA LYS A 2 -14.66 -10.35 -12.55
C LYS A 2 -13.34 -10.40 -11.79
N VAL A 3 -12.87 -9.22 -11.37
CA VAL A 3 -11.61 -9.02 -10.64
C VAL A 3 -11.92 -8.38 -9.30
N LEU A 4 -11.43 -8.97 -8.20
CA LEU A 4 -11.57 -8.43 -6.87
C LEU A 4 -10.22 -7.95 -6.35
N PHE A 5 -10.09 -6.65 -6.07
CA PHE A 5 -8.97 -6.11 -5.31
C PHE A 5 -9.26 -6.21 -3.82
N VAL A 6 -8.29 -6.72 -3.05
CA VAL A 6 -8.38 -6.75 -1.57
C VAL A 6 -7.16 -6.07 -0.97
N PHE A 7 -7.38 -5.00 -0.21
CA PHE A 7 -6.32 -4.26 0.48
C PHE A 7 -6.85 -3.57 1.75
N GLY A 8 -5.97 -3.19 2.68
CA GLY A 8 -6.40 -2.67 3.98
C GLY A 8 -5.70 -1.42 4.45
N THR A 9 -4.55 -1.08 3.87
CA THR A 9 -3.71 0.02 4.33
C THR A 9 -3.59 1.14 3.30
N ARG A 10 -3.19 2.32 3.75
CA ARG A 10 -2.94 3.47 2.87
C ARG A 10 -1.89 3.18 1.78
N PRO A 11 -0.72 2.57 2.08
CA PRO A 11 0.28 2.25 1.06
C PRO A 11 -0.22 1.28 -0.01
N GLU A 12 -1.00 0.28 0.37
CA GLU A 12 -1.64 -0.63 -0.57
C GLU A 12 -2.63 0.10 -1.48
N ALA A 13 -3.51 0.95 -0.90
CA ALA A 13 -4.48 1.71 -1.66
C ALA A 13 -3.82 2.62 -2.70
N ILE A 14 -2.75 3.34 -2.33
CA ILE A 14 -2.00 4.20 -3.26
C ILE A 14 -1.54 3.42 -4.49
N LYS A 15 -1.15 2.16 -4.33
CA LYS A 15 -0.60 1.32 -5.39
C LYS A 15 -1.66 0.49 -6.12
N CYS A 16 -2.76 0.11 -5.47
CA CYS A 16 -3.85 -0.64 -6.07
C CYS A 16 -4.83 0.23 -6.84
N CYS A 17 -5.12 1.45 -6.35
CA CYS A 17 -6.11 2.33 -6.96
C CYS A 17 -5.83 2.67 -8.44
N PRO A 18 -4.60 3.02 -8.85
CA PRO A 18 -4.30 3.27 -10.27
C PRO A 18 -4.59 2.05 -11.15
N VAL A 19 -4.23 0.85 -10.68
CA VAL A 19 -4.46 -0.40 -11.40
C VAL A 19 -5.95 -0.68 -11.53
N ALA A 20 -6.71 -0.55 -10.44
CA ALA A 20 -8.15 -0.75 -10.44
C ALA A 20 -8.86 0.25 -11.38
N LEU A 21 -8.45 1.52 -11.38
CA LEU A 21 -9.00 2.55 -12.27
C LEU A 21 -8.69 2.25 -13.75
N GLU A 22 -7.46 1.83 -14.04
CA GLU A 22 -7.09 1.48 -15.41
C GLU A 22 -7.85 0.25 -15.90
N MET A 23 -8.03 -0.77 -15.05
CA MET A 23 -8.83 -1.94 -15.40
C MET A 23 -10.32 -1.60 -15.60
N LYS A 24 -10.88 -0.68 -14.80
CA LYS A 24 -12.29 -0.21 -14.97
C LYS A 24 -12.54 0.50 -16.30
N LYS A 25 -11.51 1.05 -16.94
CA LYS A 25 -11.63 1.70 -18.27
C LYS A 25 -11.66 0.71 -19.42
N ARG A 26 -11.29 -0.53 -19.19
CA ARG A 26 -11.15 -1.56 -20.23
C ARG A 26 -12.38 -2.44 -20.28
N ASP A 27 -12.90 -2.65 -21.47
CA ASP A 27 -14.01 -3.56 -21.69
C ASP A 27 -13.64 -4.99 -21.27
N GLY A 28 -14.61 -5.71 -20.72
CA GLY A 28 -14.45 -7.08 -20.30
C GLY A 28 -13.99 -7.31 -18.85
N PHE A 29 -13.73 -6.22 -18.07
CA PHE A 29 -13.45 -6.33 -16.64
C PHE A 29 -14.59 -5.76 -15.78
N ASP A 30 -15.11 -6.58 -14.87
CA ASP A 30 -15.94 -6.15 -13.73
C ASP A 30 -15.05 -6.07 -12.49
N VAL A 31 -14.64 -4.85 -12.12
CA VAL A 31 -13.67 -4.61 -11.07
C VAL A 31 -14.37 -4.24 -9.77
N LYS A 32 -14.19 -5.08 -8.76
CA LYS A 32 -14.68 -4.89 -7.39
C LYS A 32 -13.52 -4.54 -6.44
N VAL A 33 -13.80 -3.74 -5.44
CA VAL A 33 -12.84 -3.31 -4.44
C VAL A 33 -13.36 -3.66 -3.05
N CYS A 34 -12.59 -4.47 -2.32
CA CYS A 34 -12.83 -4.83 -0.94
C CYS A 34 -11.73 -4.24 -0.07
N VAL A 35 -12.09 -3.44 0.94
CA VAL A 35 -11.15 -2.90 1.90
C VAL A 35 -11.39 -3.49 3.28
N THR A 36 -10.28 -3.80 3.99
CA THR A 36 -10.36 -4.35 5.35
C THR A 36 -10.39 -3.27 6.43
N GLY A 37 -10.07 -2.01 6.07
CA GLY A 37 -10.20 -0.86 6.98
C GLY A 37 -9.17 -0.83 8.10
N GLN A 38 -7.94 -1.31 7.87
CA GLN A 38 -6.88 -1.36 8.88
C GLN A 38 -6.48 0.03 9.43
N HIS A 39 -6.59 1.11 8.60
CA HIS A 39 -6.42 2.51 8.99
C HIS A 39 -7.47 3.37 8.30
N ARG A 40 -8.69 3.34 8.81
CA ARG A 40 -9.89 3.84 8.16
C ARG A 40 -9.78 5.25 7.60
N GLU A 41 -9.32 6.20 8.40
CA GLU A 41 -9.27 7.61 8.01
C GLU A 41 -8.23 7.88 6.91
N MET A 42 -7.01 7.37 7.10
CA MET A 42 -5.93 7.51 6.11
C MET A 42 -6.23 6.75 4.81
N LEU A 43 -6.89 5.59 4.90
CA LEU A 43 -7.31 4.82 3.74
C LEU A 43 -8.39 5.58 2.95
N ARG A 44 -9.39 6.16 3.65
CA ARG A 44 -10.45 6.94 3.03
C ARG A 44 -9.91 8.14 2.25
N GLN A 45 -8.94 8.87 2.80
CA GLN A 45 -8.31 9.99 2.10
C GLN A 45 -7.72 9.58 0.74
N VAL A 46 -7.10 8.40 0.66
CA VAL A 46 -6.57 7.88 -0.61
C VAL A 46 -7.70 7.47 -1.56
N LEU A 47 -8.69 6.74 -1.05
CA LEU A 47 -9.85 6.35 -1.86
C LEU A 47 -10.57 7.57 -2.45
N ASP A 48 -10.74 8.62 -1.66
CA ASP A 48 -11.35 9.89 -2.09
C ASP A 48 -10.49 10.58 -3.16
N ALA A 49 -9.15 10.62 -2.97
CA ALA A 49 -8.21 11.21 -3.94
C ALA A 49 -8.26 10.50 -5.30
N PHE A 50 -8.51 9.19 -5.32
CA PHE A 50 -8.70 8.40 -6.54
C PHE A 50 -10.16 8.29 -6.98
N SER A 51 -11.10 8.91 -6.27
CA SER A 51 -12.55 8.81 -6.54
C SER A 51 -13.04 7.35 -6.58
N ILE A 52 -12.44 6.48 -5.76
CA ILE A 52 -12.84 5.08 -5.63
C ILE A 52 -13.76 4.92 -4.42
N ARG A 53 -14.94 4.34 -4.67
CA ARG A 53 -15.82 3.86 -3.61
C ARG A 53 -15.65 2.34 -3.52
N PRO A 54 -15.24 1.80 -2.36
CA PRO A 54 -15.13 0.36 -2.20
C PRO A 54 -16.51 -0.29 -2.26
N ASP A 55 -16.60 -1.45 -2.89
CA ASP A 55 -17.81 -2.27 -2.93
C ASP A 55 -18.03 -2.95 -1.55
N TYR A 56 -16.94 -3.20 -0.81
CA TYR A 56 -16.94 -3.81 0.53
C TYR A 56 -15.98 -3.09 1.46
N ASP A 57 -16.45 -2.71 2.67
CA ASP A 57 -15.64 -2.21 3.78
C ASP A 57 -15.86 -3.13 5.00
N LEU A 58 -14.89 -4.01 5.26
CA LEU A 58 -15.02 -5.04 6.29
C LEU A 58 -14.78 -4.53 7.70
N ALA A 59 -14.14 -3.38 7.85
CA ALA A 59 -13.92 -2.72 9.15
C ALA A 59 -13.35 -3.63 10.24
N VAL A 60 -12.35 -4.46 9.89
CA VAL A 60 -11.86 -5.56 10.74
C VAL A 60 -11.10 -5.12 11.99
N MET A 61 -10.64 -3.86 12.07
CA MET A 61 -9.80 -3.39 13.17
C MET A 61 -10.59 -3.13 14.45
N LYS A 62 -10.10 -3.71 15.55
CA LYS A 62 -10.55 -3.46 16.92
C LYS A 62 -9.39 -2.97 17.78
N LYS A 63 -9.66 -2.22 18.84
CA LYS A 63 -8.63 -1.82 19.81
C LYS A 63 -7.97 -3.05 20.47
N SER A 64 -6.65 -3.00 20.61
CA SER A 64 -5.86 -4.03 21.30
C SER A 64 -5.97 -5.45 20.72
N GLN A 65 -6.30 -5.57 19.43
CA GLN A 65 -6.44 -6.84 18.73
C GLN A 65 -5.06 -7.45 18.50
N THR A 66 -4.91 -8.75 18.79
CA THR A 66 -3.72 -9.52 18.43
C THR A 66 -3.66 -9.79 16.94
N LEU A 67 -2.46 -10.09 16.41
CA LEU A 67 -2.29 -10.48 15.01
C LEU A 67 -3.10 -11.74 14.67
N PHE A 68 -3.22 -12.67 15.61
CA PHE A 68 -4.01 -13.89 15.46
C PHE A 68 -5.51 -13.56 15.28
N GLU A 69 -6.08 -12.76 16.18
CA GLU A 69 -7.49 -12.33 16.09
C GLU A 69 -7.78 -11.54 14.81
N LEU A 70 -6.86 -10.67 14.42
CA LEU A 70 -6.96 -9.90 13.20
C LEU A 70 -7.02 -10.81 11.98
N THR A 71 -6.09 -11.75 11.86
CA THR A 71 -5.99 -12.68 10.73
C THR A 71 -7.22 -13.58 10.66
N SER A 72 -7.65 -14.16 11.79
CA SER A 72 -8.82 -15.02 11.86
C SER A 72 -10.11 -14.29 11.44
N ASN A 73 -10.30 -13.06 11.93
CA ASN A 73 -11.44 -12.23 11.57
C ASN A 73 -11.43 -11.84 10.07
N MET A 74 -10.26 -11.48 9.53
CA MET A 74 -10.11 -11.18 8.11
C MET A 74 -10.47 -12.38 7.24
N LEU A 75 -9.96 -13.56 7.55
CA LEU A 75 -10.22 -14.79 6.78
C LEU A 75 -11.72 -15.04 6.64
N GLY A 76 -12.48 -15.01 7.75
CA GLY A 76 -13.92 -15.26 7.71
C GLY A 76 -14.70 -14.23 6.90
N GLN A 77 -14.38 -12.95 7.05
CA GLN A 77 -15.07 -11.89 6.33
C GLN A 77 -14.71 -11.85 4.82
N ILE A 78 -13.44 -12.08 4.48
CA ILE A 78 -13.00 -12.17 3.08
C ILE A 78 -13.65 -13.39 2.41
N CYS A 79 -13.71 -14.54 3.09
CA CYS A 79 -14.39 -15.73 2.59
C CYS A 79 -15.84 -15.41 2.18
N ALA A 80 -16.60 -14.74 3.03
CA ALA A 80 -17.98 -14.35 2.73
C ALA A 80 -18.10 -13.43 1.49
N VAL A 81 -17.12 -12.53 1.27
CA VAL A 81 -17.08 -11.71 0.05
C VAL A 81 -16.77 -12.57 -1.18
N LEU A 82 -15.82 -13.50 -1.09
CA LEU A 82 -15.44 -14.39 -2.19
C LEU A 82 -16.60 -15.30 -2.60
N GLU A 83 -17.33 -15.88 -1.63
CA GLU A 83 -18.52 -16.69 -1.87
C GLU A 83 -19.61 -15.92 -2.63
N LYS A 84 -19.82 -14.67 -2.26
CA LYS A 84 -20.82 -13.79 -2.87
C LYS A 84 -20.40 -13.33 -4.27
N GLU A 85 -19.17 -12.84 -4.42
CA GLU A 85 -18.69 -12.24 -5.66
C GLU A 85 -18.25 -13.26 -6.69
N LYS A 86 -17.69 -14.40 -6.26
CA LYS A 86 -17.12 -15.44 -7.13
C LYS A 86 -16.21 -14.85 -8.20
N PRO A 87 -15.14 -14.12 -7.81
CA PRO A 87 -14.26 -13.49 -8.78
C PRO A 87 -13.44 -14.54 -9.53
N GLU A 88 -13.09 -14.25 -10.78
CA GLU A 88 -12.20 -15.09 -11.58
C GLU A 88 -10.73 -14.95 -11.16
N ILE A 89 -10.38 -13.83 -10.49
CA ILE A 89 -9.07 -13.57 -9.90
C ILE A 89 -9.18 -12.58 -8.76
N VAL A 90 -8.38 -12.80 -7.72
CA VAL A 90 -8.18 -11.85 -6.61
C VAL A 90 -6.83 -11.19 -6.75
N LEU A 91 -6.78 -9.88 -6.69
CA LEU A 91 -5.54 -9.10 -6.69
C LEU A 91 -5.21 -8.61 -5.30
N VAL A 92 -4.03 -8.96 -4.81
CA VAL A 92 -3.48 -8.53 -3.51
C VAL A 92 -2.17 -7.78 -3.72
N HIS A 93 -1.80 -6.93 -2.78
CA HIS A 93 -0.60 -6.11 -2.90
C HIS A 93 0.35 -6.33 -1.72
N GLY A 94 1.63 -6.52 -2.03
CA GLY A 94 2.74 -6.51 -1.07
C GLY A 94 2.65 -7.65 -0.05
N ASP A 95 2.64 -7.29 1.23
CA ASP A 95 2.98 -8.21 2.32
C ASP A 95 2.19 -7.99 3.61
N THR A 96 1.11 -7.23 3.55
CA THR A 96 0.27 -6.99 4.72
C THR A 96 -0.47 -8.27 5.15
N THR A 97 -0.93 -8.28 6.40
CA THR A 97 -1.83 -9.35 6.87
C THR A 97 -3.11 -9.43 6.03
N THR A 98 -3.59 -8.31 5.50
CA THR A 98 -4.71 -8.29 4.55
C THR A 98 -4.40 -9.06 3.28
N ALA A 99 -3.26 -8.78 2.66
CA ALA A 99 -2.83 -9.47 1.44
C ALA A 99 -2.65 -10.98 1.68
N PHE A 100 -2.02 -11.36 2.81
CA PHE A 100 -1.86 -12.75 3.21
C PHE A 100 -3.21 -13.45 3.44
N ALA A 101 -4.12 -12.85 4.22
CA ALA A 101 -5.43 -13.44 4.49
C ALA A 101 -6.28 -13.59 3.22
N ALA A 102 -6.23 -12.59 2.31
CA ALA A 102 -6.93 -12.66 1.04
C ALA A 102 -6.34 -13.73 0.12
N GLY A 103 -5.01 -13.83 0.04
CA GLY A 103 -4.34 -14.89 -0.73
C GLY A 103 -4.69 -16.28 -0.22
N LEU A 104 -4.65 -16.50 1.10
CA LEU A 104 -4.98 -17.78 1.72
C LEU A 104 -6.47 -18.16 1.53
N ALA A 105 -7.39 -17.20 1.75
CA ALA A 105 -8.82 -17.45 1.54
C ALA A 105 -9.13 -17.81 0.07
N SER A 106 -8.50 -17.07 -0.86
CA SER A 106 -8.66 -17.35 -2.30
C SER A 106 -8.13 -18.73 -2.68
N PHE A 107 -6.97 -19.11 -2.14
CA PHE A 107 -6.39 -20.43 -2.37
C PHE A 107 -7.30 -21.57 -1.89
N TYR A 108 -7.90 -21.43 -0.70
CA TYR A 108 -8.84 -22.43 -0.18
C TYR A 108 -10.13 -22.56 -1.02
N MET A 109 -10.49 -21.51 -1.76
CA MET A 109 -11.64 -21.48 -2.64
C MET A 109 -11.27 -21.74 -4.11
N GLU A 110 -10.02 -22.14 -4.39
CA GLU A 110 -9.51 -22.41 -5.73
C GLU A 110 -9.63 -21.21 -6.69
N ILE A 111 -9.61 -19.97 -6.13
CA ILE A 111 -9.65 -18.73 -6.90
C ILE A 111 -8.21 -18.29 -7.16
N PRO A 112 -7.81 -18.05 -8.42
CA PRO A 112 -6.48 -17.56 -8.77
C PRO A 112 -6.14 -16.25 -8.07
N VAL A 113 -4.89 -16.10 -7.62
CA VAL A 113 -4.36 -14.89 -6.95
C VAL A 113 -3.33 -14.22 -7.84
N GLY A 114 -3.46 -12.91 -8.05
CA GLY A 114 -2.43 -12.07 -8.63
C GLY A 114 -1.75 -11.23 -7.54
N HIS A 115 -0.44 -11.37 -7.42
CA HIS A 115 0.36 -10.69 -6.40
C HIS A 115 1.07 -9.46 -6.99
N ILE A 116 0.61 -8.28 -6.64
CA ILE A 116 1.20 -6.98 -7.01
C ILE A 116 2.34 -6.67 -6.03
N GLU A 117 3.47 -6.17 -6.51
CA GLU A 117 4.72 -5.94 -5.77
C GLU A 117 5.31 -7.27 -5.25
N ALA A 118 5.26 -8.30 -6.08
CA ALA A 118 5.78 -9.63 -5.77
C ALA A 118 7.32 -9.68 -5.82
N GLY A 119 7.91 -10.59 -5.05
CA GLY A 119 9.33 -10.94 -5.17
C GLY A 119 10.31 -10.08 -4.36
N LEU A 120 9.84 -9.13 -3.55
CA LEU A 120 10.69 -8.47 -2.55
C LEU A 120 11.06 -9.47 -1.45
N ARG A 121 12.35 -9.55 -1.08
CA ARG A 121 12.86 -10.52 -0.09
C ARG A 121 13.92 -9.94 0.81
N THR A 122 13.84 -10.30 2.09
CA THR A 122 14.94 -10.21 3.04
C THR A 122 15.49 -11.59 3.39
N TYR A 123 14.71 -12.65 3.13
CA TYR A 123 14.98 -14.04 3.52
C TYR A 123 15.11 -14.24 5.04
N ASN A 124 14.72 -13.27 5.84
CA ASN A 124 14.62 -13.37 7.29
C ASN A 124 13.15 -13.22 7.72
N LEU A 125 12.48 -14.32 7.99
CA LEU A 125 11.05 -14.36 8.32
C LEU A 125 10.63 -13.47 9.51
N TYR A 126 11.60 -13.06 10.33
CA TYR A 126 11.40 -12.20 11.49
C TYR A 126 11.78 -10.74 11.25
N SER A 127 12.23 -10.38 10.02
CA SER A 127 12.66 -9.00 9.70
C SER A 127 12.43 -8.65 8.21
N PRO A 128 11.43 -7.80 7.92
CA PRO A 128 10.38 -7.29 8.81
C PRO A 128 9.38 -8.37 9.21
N PHE A 129 8.79 -8.23 10.39
CA PHE A 129 7.81 -9.18 10.91
C PHE A 129 6.42 -8.52 11.03
N PRO A 130 5.35 -9.14 10.52
CA PRO A 130 5.26 -10.46 9.85
C PRO A 130 5.41 -10.41 8.31
N GLU A 131 5.84 -9.27 7.75
CA GLU A 131 5.75 -8.96 6.32
C GLU A 131 6.56 -9.93 5.46
N GLU A 132 7.77 -10.33 5.88
CA GLU A 132 8.57 -11.27 5.09
C GLU A 132 7.92 -12.64 4.96
N PHE A 133 7.34 -13.15 6.04
CA PHE A 133 6.55 -14.38 6.00
C PHE A 133 5.35 -14.23 5.07
N ASN A 134 4.58 -13.15 5.22
CA ASN A 134 3.37 -12.92 4.43
C ASN A 134 3.68 -12.91 2.93
N ARG A 135 4.75 -12.19 2.49
CA ARG A 135 5.06 -12.09 1.05
C ARG A 135 5.55 -13.40 0.46
N GLN A 136 6.29 -14.21 1.23
CA GLN A 136 6.68 -15.54 0.80
C GLN A 136 5.47 -16.47 0.71
N ALA A 137 4.59 -16.47 1.70
CA ALA A 137 3.38 -17.30 1.72
C ALA A 137 2.42 -16.94 0.57
N ILE A 138 2.19 -15.65 0.29
CA ILE A 138 1.42 -15.21 -0.88
C ILE A 138 2.08 -15.71 -2.16
N GLY A 139 3.41 -15.62 -2.25
CA GLY A 139 4.17 -16.13 -3.40
C GLY A 139 3.99 -17.62 -3.66
N LEU A 140 3.66 -18.43 -2.64
CA LEU A 140 3.37 -19.86 -2.83
C LEU A 140 2.05 -20.12 -3.53
N VAL A 141 1.03 -19.31 -3.27
CA VAL A 141 -0.35 -19.51 -3.76
C VAL A 141 -0.70 -18.64 -4.96
N ALA A 142 0.11 -17.64 -5.28
CA ALA A 142 -0.15 -16.74 -6.40
C ALA A 142 0.03 -17.43 -7.75
N ALA A 143 -0.95 -17.27 -8.63
CA ALA A 143 -0.92 -17.72 -10.02
C ALA A 143 -0.20 -16.70 -10.93
N CYS A 144 -0.18 -15.42 -10.54
CA CYS A 144 0.46 -14.34 -11.29
C CYS A 144 1.30 -13.48 -10.35
N HIS A 145 2.52 -13.12 -10.78
CA HIS A 145 3.47 -12.32 -10.00
C HIS A 145 3.84 -11.06 -10.76
N PHE A 146 3.44 -9.89 -10.24
CA PHE A 146 3.78 -8.60 -10.81
C PHE A 146 4.95 -8.01 -10.02
N ALA A 147 6.18 -8.24 -10.50
CA ALA A 147 7.41 -7.85 -9.83
C ALA A 147 7.74 -6.37 -10.11
N PRO A 148 8.16 -5.59 -9.09
CA PRO A 148 8.50 -4.18 -9.30
C PRO A 148 9.85 -3.98 -9.99
N THR A 149 10.76 -4.95 -9.93
CA THR A 149 12.14 -4.88 -10.47
C THR A 149 12.61 -6.23 -10.97
N GLU A 150 13.68 -6.23 -11.78
CA GLU A 150 14.34 -7.47 -12.22
C GLU A 150 14.86 -8.28 -11.01
N THR A 151 15.42 -7.63 -9.99
CA THR A 151 15.87 -8.31 -8.76
C THR A 151 14.72 -9.05 -8.08
N ALA A 152 13.53 -8.45 -8.01
CA ALA A 152 12.35 -9.10 -7.46
C ALA A 152 11.91 -10.30 -8.31
N ARG A 153 12.00 -10.19 -9.64
CA ARG A 153 11.76 -11.30 -10.57
C ARG A 153 12.78 -12.44 -10.35
N GLU A 154 14.06 -12.11 -10.22
CA GLU A 154 15.10 -13.11 -9.96
C GLU A 154 14.88 -13.88 -8.65
N ASN A 155 14.40 -13.20 -7.59
CA ASN A 155 14.05 -13.85 -6.35
C ASN A 155 12.95 -14.90 -6.55
N LEU A 156 11.90 -14.57 -7.30
CA LEU A 156 10.81 -15.49 -7.62
C LEU A 156 11.32 -16.69 -8.43
N LEU A 157 12.19 -16.48 -9.42
CA LEU A 157 12.78 -17.55 -10.21
C LEU A 157 13.64 -18.48 -9.35
N LYS A 158 14.45 -17.94 -8.42
CA LYS A 158 15.24 -18.72 -7.45
C LYS A 158 14.35 -19.59 -6.54
N GLU A 159 13.13 -19.16 -6.28
CA GLU A 159 12.13 -19.91 -5.51
C GLU A 159 11.34 -20.91 -6.37
N GLY A 160 11.73 -21.11 -7.63
CA GLY A 160 11.12 -22.07 -8.53
C GLY A 160 9.79 -21.65 -9.14
N LYS A 161 9.46 -20.34 -9.16
CA LYS A 161 8.27 -19.86 -9.85
C LYS A 161 8.46 -19.93 -11.36
N ASP A 162 7.40 -20.29 -12.07
CA ASP A 162 7.42 -20.32 -13.52
C ASP A 162 7.64 -18.92 -14.09
N ALA A 163 8.61 -18.78 -14.99
CA ALA A 163 8.95 -17.53 -15.65
C ALA A 163 7.74 -16.93 -16.42
N SER A 164 6.86 -17.77 -16.95
CA SER A 164 5.65 -17.36 -17.66
C SER A 164 4.59 -16.73 -16.76
N SER A 165 4.69 -16.94 -15.44
CA SER A 165 3.79 -16.36 -14.43
C SER A 165 4.32 -15.08 -13.80
N ILE A 166 5.50 -14.57 -14.24
CA ILE A 166 6.16 -13.41 -13.65
C ILE A 166 6.29 -12.29 -14.68
N TRP A 167 5.79 -11.11 -14.34
CA TRP A 167 5.92 -9.88 -15.15
C TRP A 167 6.60 -8.79 -14.35
N VAL A 168 7.62 -8.14 -14.94
CA VAL A 168 8.23 -6.94 -14.36
C VAL A 168 7.42 -5.73 -14.80
N THR A 169 6.67 -5.17 -13.86
CA THR A 169 5.68 -4.10 -14.14
C THR A 169 6.10 -2.74 -13.59
N GLY A 170 7.19 -2.66 -12.84
CA GLY A 170 7.53 -1.46 -12.10
C GLY A 170 6.70 -1.30 -10.82
N ASN A 171 6.83 -0.14 -10.18
CA ASN A 171 6.11 0.17 -8.94
C ASN A 171 4.94 1.11 -9.26
N THR A 172 3.73 0.66 -8.98
CA THR A 172 2.49 1.39 -9.27
C THR A 172 2.30 2.68 -8.44
N SER A 173 3.19 2.96 -7.47
CA SER A 173 3.26 4.28 -6.83
C SER A 173 3.65 5.40 -7.82
N ILE A 174 4.37 5.08 -8.89
CA ILE A 174 4.70 6.03 -9.95
C ILE A 174 3.42 6.41 -10.73
N ASP A 175 2.56 5.43 -10.99
CA ASP A 175 1.26 5.67 -11.65
C ASP A 175 0.33 6.47 -10.74
N ALA A 176 0.36 6.21 -9.43
CA ALA A 176 -0.35 7.00 -8.45
C ALA A 176 0.09 8.48 -8.47
N LEU A 177 1.39 8.73 -8.54
CA LEU A 177 1.95 10.08 -8.61
C LEU A 177 1.43 10.81 -9.86
N ARG A 178 1.46 10.15 -11.03
CA ARG A 178 0.94 10.71 -12.29
C ARG A 178 -0.55 11.06 -12.23
N THR A 179 -1.32 10.32 -11.46
CA THR A 179 -2.76 10.55 -11.29
C THR A 179 -3.05 11.67 -10.30
N THR A 180 -2.20 11.86 -9.29
CA THR A 180 -2.44 12.80 -8.18
C THR A 180 -1.74 14.15 -8.35
N VAL A 181 -0.65 14.22 -9.11
CA VAL A 181 0.03 15.49 -9.42
C VAL A 181 -0.80 16.27 -10.44
N ARG A 182 -1.04 17.54 -10.13
CA ARG A 182 -1.82 18.47 -10.97
C ARG A 182 -1.07 19.79 -11.11
N ASP A 183 -0.95 20.28 -12.32
CA ASP A 183 -0.30 21.57 -12.63
C ASP A 183 -1.09 22.77 -12.07
N ASP A 184 -2.40 22.60 -11.91
CA ASP A 184 -3.31 23.62 -11.38
C ASP A 184 -3.47 23.56 -9.84
N TYR A 185 -2.65 22.75 -9.15
CA TYR A 185 -2.74 22.61 -7.70
C TYR A 185 -2.46 23.94 -6.99
N ARG A 186 -3.36 24.34 -6.07
CA ARG A 186 -3.23 25.54 -5.24
C ARG A 186 -3.32 25.17 -3.77
N HIS A 187 -2.48 25.78 -2.97
CA HIS A 187 -2.49 25.61 -1.52
C HIS A 187 -1.89 26.82 -0.84
N ALA A 188 -2.46 27.27 0.26
CA ALA A 188 -2.01 28.45 1.01
C ALA A 188 -0.51 28.40 1.40
N LEU A 189 0.05 27.21 1.64
CA LEU A 189 1.49 27.03 1.90
C LEU A 189 2.35 27.30 0.67
N LEU A 190 1.85 27.07 -0.54
CA LEU A 190 2.56 27.40 -1.79
C LEU A 190 2.56 28.93 -1.97
N ASP A 191 1.43 29.57 -1.72
CA ASP A 191 1.31 31.03 -1.75
C ASP A 191 2.23 31.67 -0.72
N TRP A 192 2.29 31.11 0.51
CA TRP A 192 3.22 31.52 1.55
C TRP A 192 4.69 31.32 1.16
N ALA A 193 5.03 30.22 0.49
CA ALA A 193 6.39 29.97 0.02
C ALA A 193 6.81 30.98 -1.05
N GLY A 194 5.89 31.42 -1.91
CA GLY A 194 6.13 32.35 -3.00
C GLY A 194 7.24 31.84 -3.93
N ASN A 195 8.21 32.71 -4.24
CA ASN A 195 9.35 32.38 -5.09
C ASN A 195 10.52 31.70 -4.37
N ARG A 196 10.38 31.38 -3.09
CA ARG A 196 11.42 30.70 -2.33
C ARG A 196 11.53 29.22 -2.74
N ARG A 197 12.71 28.65 -2.60
CA ARG A 197 12.93 27.21 -2.80
C ARG A 197 12.14 26.43 -1.72
N LEU A 198 11.14 25.67 -2.15
CA LEU A 198 10.30 24.91 -1.25
C LEU A 198 10.97 23.58 -0.89
N VAL A 199 11.17 23.35 0.40
CA VAL A 199 11.64 22.08 0.95
C VAL A 199 10.49 21.42 1.71
N VAL A 200 10.08 20.23 1.28
CA VAL A 200 9.11 19.43 2.00
C VAL A 200 9.84 18.40 2.85
N LEU A 201 9.68 18.52 4.17
CA LEU A 201 10.27 17.62 5.15
C LEU A 201 9.26 16.57 5.59
N THR A 202 9.67 15.31 5.68
CA THR A 202 8.89 14.26 6.35
C THR A 202 9.77 13.50 7.34
N ALA A 203 9.28 13.32 8.57
CA ALA A 203 9.99 12.60 9.63
C ALA A 203 8.95 12.03 10.62
N HIS A 204 8.86 10.71 10.73
CA HIS A 204 7.87 10.06 11.59
C HIS A 204 8.27 8.66 12.08
N ARG A 205 9.53 8.24 11.88
CA ARG A 205 9.99 6.92 12.34
C ARG A 205 10.16 6.90 13.85
N ARG A 206 9.72 5.83 14.50
CA ARG A 206 9.74 5.70 15.97
C ARG A 206 11.14 5.81 16.55
N GLU A 207 12.13 5.22 15.88
CA GLU A 207 13.53 5.26 16.29
C GLU A 207 14.13 6.68 16.32
N ASN A 208 13.52 7.60 15.60
CA ASN A 208 13.94 9.00 15.54
C ASN A 208 13.16 9.90 16.52
N CYS A 209 12.16 9.38 17.22
CA CYS A 209 11.41 10.20 18.18
C CYS A 209 12.26 10.60 19.40
N GLY A 210 11.96 11.77 19.98
CA GLY A 210 12.72 12.30 21.11
C GLY A 210 13.89 13.19 20.69
N GLU A 211 15.05 13.02 21.31
CA GLU A 211 16.20 13.93 21.08
C GLU A 211 16.75 13.89 19.64
N PRO A 212 16.83 12.76 18.94
CA PRO A 212 17.24 12.76 17.52
C PRO A 212 16.34 13.64 16.64
N MET A 213 15.02 13.57 16.84
CA MET A 213 14.05 14.41 16.12
C MET A 213 14.27 15.90 16.43
N ARG A 214 14.47 16.24 17.70
CA ARG A 214 14.74 17.61 18.13
C ARG A 214 16.02 18.17 17.52
N GLN A 215 17.08 17.37 17.46
CA GLN A 215 18.35 17.78 16.85
C GLN A 215 18.18 18.04 15.35
N MET A 216 17.46 17.15 14.65
CA MET A 216 17.13 17.31 13.23
C MET A 216 16.33 18.60 13.00
N MET A 217 15.28 18.85 13.80
CA MET A 217 14.47 20.07 13.67
C MET A 217 15.27 21.34 13.97
N ARG A 218 16.20 21.31 14.96
CA ARG A 218 17.13 22.42 15.24
C ARG A 218 18.06 22.70 14.06
N ALA A 219 18.60 21.65 13.44
CA ALA A 219 19.47 21.79 12.27
C ALA A 219 18.71 22.41 11.09
N ILE A 220 17.51 21.90 10.78
CA ILE A 220 16.66 22.43 9.71
C ILE A 220 16.28 23.89 9.97
N ARG A 221 15.89 24.22 11.23
CA ARG A 221 15.58 25.61 11.61
C ARG A 221 16.78 26.53 11.44
N ARG A 222 17.99 26.07 11.76
CA ARG A 222 19.23 26.82 11.57
C ARG A 222 19.48 27.09 10.08
N SER A 223 19.40 26.03 9.24
CA SER A 223 19.58 26.17 7.79
C SER A 223 18.52 27.10 7.17
N ALA A 224 17.25 26.97 7.57
CA ALA A 224 16.18 27.83 7.05
C ALA A 224 16.35 29.32 7.49
N LYS A 225 17.06 29.60 8.58
CA LYS A 225 17.42 30.97 8.97
C LYS A 225 18.63 31.50 8.19
N GLU A 226 19.56 30.64 7.86
CA GLU A 226 20.79 31.00 7.13
C GLU A 226 20.47 31.30 5.65
N PHE A 227 19.50 30.59 5.06
CA PHE A 227 19.07 30.73 3.67
C PHE A 227 17.68 31.36 3.57
N SER A 228 17.65 32.72 3.39
CA SER A 228 16.37 33.46 3.33
C SER A 228 15.49 33.12 2.12
N ASP A 229 16.08 32.51 1.09
CA ASP A 229 15.40 32.03 -0.11
C ASP A 229 14.80 30.62 0.02
N VAL A 230 14.83 30.04 1.23
CA VAL A 230 14.29 28.69 1.49
C VAL A 230 13.00 28.78 2.33
N ALA A 231 11.99 28.04 1.91
CA ALA A 231 10.76 27.80 2.66
C ALA A 231 10.68 26.31 3.02
N VAL A 232 10.54 25.98 4.30
CA VAL A 232 10.43 24.58 4.75
C VAL A 232 9.02 24.32 5.23
N VAL A 233 8.40 23.28 4.66
CA VAL A 233 7.08 22.77 5.07
C VAL A 233 7.23 21.37 5.65
N PHE A 234 6.75 21.17 6.85
CA PHE A 234 6.74 19.89 7.54
C PHE A 234 5.31 19.44 7.79
N PRO A 235 4.73 18.55 6.92
CA PRO A 235 3.47 17.90 7.20
C PRO A 235 3.65 16.95 8.39
N ALA A 236 3.28 17.40 9.59
CA ALA A 236 3.42 16.61 10.80
C ALA A 236 2.52 15.37 10.76
N HIS A 237 3.10 14.20 11.05
CA HIS A 237 2.33 12.97 11.14
C HIS A 237 1.35 13.05 12.33
N PRO A 238 0.07 12.56 12.20
CA PRO A 238 -0.94 12.68 13.26
C PRO A 238 -0.65 11.85 14.52
N ASN A 239 0.44 11.09 14.56
CA ASN A 239 0.86 10.38 15.75
C ASN A 239 1.26 11.37 16.85
N PRO A 240 0.66 11.32 18.08
CA PRO A 240 0.97 12.25 19.19
C PRO A 240 2.45 12.32 19.58
N VAL A 241 3.23 11.26 19.29
CA VAL A 241 4.68 11.25 19.59
C VAL A 241 5.47 12.12 18.61
N VAL A 242 4.90 12.49 17.45
CA VAL A 242 5.51 13.34 16.43
C VAL A 242 5.06 14.79 16.55
N GLN A 243 3.90 15.02 17.14
CA GLN A 243 3.33 16.34 17.42
C GLN A 243 3.93 16.95 18.69
#